data_0b96fc60a1887a9d65d33ae187874974
#
_entry.id   0b96fc60a1887a9d65d33ae187874974
#
_cell.length_a   1.000
_cell.length_b   1.000
_cell.length_c   1.000
_cell.angle_alpha   90.00
_cell.angle_beta   90.00
_cell.angle_gamma   90.00
#
_symmetry.space_group_name_H-M   'P 1'
#
loop_
_entity.id
_entity.type
_entity.pdbx_description
1 polymer ?
#
loop_
_entity_poly.entity_id
_entity_poly.type
_entity_poly.pdbx_seq_one_letter_code
_entity_poly.pdbx_strand_id
1 'polypeptide(L)'
;MEYIDKNGIKRKVPTLDPNFKIDRFEGQSKLAKYINNNFISKMDAFTSVRSVFLVLILAFTLGNNLYHYLIALFIVHTYVLVYRGIRFWLERWLMYLIEYCYIGNILLIHFNLFARNNMNIFLSTYSMTSGIISLAVVACDNHADITDTDFLTSCCIHTLPVATMWAVRWKHYLYDNYLEYKGNIIDTENIKFQIDETFLKVLTYPFIYWIVWAVIYFIINTKTLRKYAYSDIYQSTIGDFYKSKDFECLFGDHTKNTVIKYLMMHLIFLLGVTPLSLLNFYSFYFNTIYLIFILLFLGYNQSIKSKEEINKIVKKAEKFDKKD
;
A
#
# COMPACT_ATOMS: atom_id res chain seq x y z
N MET A 1 -9.26 -19.63 -25.76
CA MET A 1 -9.90 -18.34 -26.01
C MET A 1 -9.29 -17.77 -27.29
N GLU A 2 -10.08 -17.27 -28.21
CA GLU A 2 -9.56 -16.65 -29.45
C GLU A 2 -9.87 -15.15 -29.38
N TYR A 3 -8.95 -14.32 -29.84
CA TYR A 3 -9.18 -12.88 -29.98
C TYR A 3 -8.85 -12.44 -31.41
N ILE A 4 -9.50 -11.37 -31.85
CA ILE A 4 -9.24 -10.78 -33.16
C ILE A 4 -8.25 -9.63 -32.96
N ASP A 5 -7.10 -9.71 -33.63
CA ASP A 5 -6.09 -8.64 -33.57
C ASP A 5 -6.52 -7.42 -34.41
N LYS A 6 -5.70 -6.35 -34.36
CA LYS A 6 -5.97 -5.09 -35.08
C LYS A 6 -6.11 -5.24 -36.61
N ASN A 7 -5.69 -6.37 -37.15
CA ASN A 7 -5.72 -6.67 -38.58
C ASN A 7 -6.84 -7.65 -38.94
N GLY A 8 -7.78 -7.93 -38.00
CA GLY A 8 -8.89 -8.85 -38.21
C GLY A 8 -8.52 -10.33 -38.16
N ILE A 9 -7.30 -10.67 -37.75
CA ILE A 9 -6.80 -12.05 -37.71
C ILE A 9 -7.19 -12.68 -36.37
N LYS A 10 -7.91 -13.80 -36.40
CA LYS A 10 -8.18 -14.62 -35.21
C LYS A 10 -6.87 -15.23 -34.70
N ARG A 11 -6.50 -14.89 -33.47
CA ARG A 11 -5.36 -15.47 -32.76
C ARG A 11 -5.85 -16.28 -31.56
N LYS A 12 -5.32 -17.49 -31.39
CA LYS A 12 -5.50 -18.20 -30.12
C LYS A 12 -4.71 -17.46 -29.06
N VAL A 13 -5.36 -17.15 -27.93
CA VAL A 13 -4.62 -16.80 -26.70
C VAL A 13 -3.72 -17.99 -26.42
N PRO A 14 -2.39 -17.83 -26.34
CA PRO A 14 -1.50 -18.91 -25.95
C PRO A 14 -2.00 -19.40 -24.59
N THR A 15 -2.42 -20.64 -24.49
CA THR A 15 -2.58 -21.31 -23.21
C THR A 15 -1.20 -21.31 -22.60
N LEU A 16 -1.00 -20.48 -21.59
CA LEU A 16 0.23 -20.47 -20.79
C LEU A 16 0.42 -21.91 -20.31
N ASP A 17 1.50 -22.55 -20.74
CA ASP A 17 1.98 -23.78 -20.16
C ASP A 17 2.09 -23.52 -18.65
N PRO A 18 1.39 -24.27 -17.77
CA PRO A 18 1.48 -24.10 -16.33
C PRO A 18 2.91 -24.29 -15.80
N ASN A 19 3.83 -24.81 -16.61
CA ASN A 19 5.26 -24.94 -16.33
C ASN A 19 6.10 -23.84 -17.00
N PHE A 20 5.48 -22.95 -17.78
CA PHE A 20 6.19 -21.84 -18.38
C PHE A 20 6.54 -20.81 -17.30
N LYS A 21 7.65 -21.05 -16.62
CA LYS A 21 8.34 -20.00 -15.87
C LYS A 21 8.84 -19.00 -16.91
N ILE A 22 8.11 -17.90 -17.10
CA ILE A 22 8.68 -16.71 -17.73
C ILE A 22 9.95 -16.43 -16.95
N ASP A 23 11.11 -16.53 -17.58
CA ASP A 23 12.33 -16.01 -16.96
C ASP A 23 12.12 -14.50 -16.86
N ARG A 24 11.62 -14.05 -15.70
CA ARG A 24 11.30 -12.64 -15.40
C ARG A 24 12.51 -11.73 -15.64
N PHE A 25 13.68 -12.33 -15.74
CA PHE A 25 14.95 -11.65 -15.94
C PHE A 25 15.45 -11.67 -17.40
N GLU A 26 14.73 -12.35 -18.31
CA GLU A 26 15.06 -12.34 -19.71
C GLU A 26 14.92 -10.92 -20.28
N GLY A 27 15.98 -10.42 -20.92
CA GLY A 27 16.05 -9.04 -21.44
C GLY A 27 16.36 -7.95 -20.42
N GLN A 28 16.63 -8.28 -19.15
CA GLN A 28 17.12 -7.30 -18.18
C GLN A 28 18.60 -6.94 -18.41
N SER A 29 18.97 -5.72 -18.02
CA SER A 29 20.35 -5.26 -18.05
C SER A 29 21.27 -6.10 -17.14
N LYS A 30 22.57 -6.18 -17.47
CA LYS A 30 23.58 -6.82 -16.61
C LYS A 30 23.57 -6.28 -15.17
N LEU A 31 23.34 -4.97 -15.01
CA LEU A 31 23.24 -4.30 -13.72
C LEU A 31 22.03 -4.80 -12.92
N ALA A 32 20.87 -4.92 -13.56
CA ALA A 32 19.67 -5.42 -12.90
C ALA A 32 19.83 -6.86 -12.39
N LYS A 33 20.43 -7.75 -13.20
CA LYS A 33 20.78 -9.13 -12.81
C LYS A 33 21.77 -9.15 -11.64
N TYR A 34 22.78 -8.30 -11.67
CA TYR A 34 23.77 -8.20 -10.60
C TYR A 34 23.12 -7.76 -9.27
N ILE A 35 22.30 -6.69 -9.30
CA ILE A 35 21.59 -6.19 -8.11
C ILE A 35 20.66 -7.26 -7.56
N ASN A 36 19.87 -7.92 -8.40
CA ASN A 36 18.97 -8.97 -7.97
C ASN A 36 19.72 -10.11 -7.26
N ASN A 37 20.76 -10.66 -7.89
CA ASN A 37 21.45 -11.84 -7.36
C ASN A 37 22.32 -11.54 -6.13
N ASN A 38 22.91 -10.36 -6.05
CA ASN A 38 23.87 -10.05 -4.99
C ASN A 38 23.27 -9.24 -3.83
N PHE A 39 22.16 -8.57 -4.05
CA PHE A 39 21.55 -7.69 -3.06
C PHE A 39 20.14 -8.17 -2.69
N ILE A 40 19.19 -8.15 -3.62
CA ILE A 40 17.78 -8.46 -3.35
C ILE A 40 17.60 -9.89 -2.85
N SER A 41 18.13 -10.88 -3.55
CA SER A 41 18.02 -12.30 -3.15
C SER A 41 18.59 -12.58 -1.76
N LYS A 42 19.71 -11.92 -1.39
CA LYS A 42 20.28 -12.04 -0.05
C LYS A 42 19.41 -11.33 1.02
N MET A 43 18.80 -10.19 0.67
CA MET A 43 17.88 -9.52 1.58
C MET A 43 16.63 -10.35 1.83
N ASP A 44 16.10 -11.02 0.82
CA ASP A 44 14.93 -11.89 0.95
C ASP A 44 15.20 -13.09 1.87
N ALA A 45 16.41 -13.67 1.82
CA ALA A 45 16.80 -14.77 2.71
C ALA A 45 16.73 -14.43 4.21
N PHE A 46 16.86 -13.14 4.57
CA PHE A 46 16.79 -12.67 5.95
C PHE A 46 15.50 -11.93 6.28
N THR A 47 14.46 -12.06 5.45
CA THR A 47 13.23 -11.27 5.61
C THR A 47 12.58 -11.46 6.97
N SER A 48 12.43 -12.69 7.44
CA SER A 48 11.77 -12.96 8.73
C SER A 48 12.53 -12.33 9.91
N VAL A 49 13.85 -12.50 9.95
CA VAL A 49 14.69 -11.93 11.03
C VAL A 49 14.62 -10.40 11.02
N ARG A 50 14.76 -9.81 9.85
CA ARG A 50 14.67 -8.35 9.65
C ARG A 50 13.31 -7.82 10.05
N SER A 51 12.23 -8.50 9.70
CA SER A 51 10.85 -8.10 10.01
C SER A 51 10.60 -8.08 11.51
N VAL A 52 11.00 -9.13 12.22
CA VAL A 52 10.89 -9.19 13.69
C VAL A 52 11.70 -8.07 14.32
N PHE A 53 12.94 -7.86 13.87
CA PHE A 53 13.81 -6.81 14.39
C PHE A 53 13.23 -5.40 14.18
N LEU A 54 12.66 -5.12 12.99
CA LEU A 54 12.00 -3.84 12.71
C LEU A 54 10.77 -3.62 13.61
N VAL A 55 9.94 -4.63 13.79
CA VAL A 55 8.78 -4.55 14.69
C VAL A 55 9.21 -4.29 16.13
N LEU A 56 10.26 -4.97 16.62
CA LEU A 56 10.79 -4.75 17.97
C LEU A 56 11.35 -3.34 18.16
N ILE A 57 12.10 -2.82 17.18
CA ILE A 57 12.60 -1.43 17.23
C ILE A 57 11.44 -0.44 17.28
N LEU A 58 10.44 -0.61 16.44
CA LEU A 58 9.29 0.29 16.40
C LEU A 58 8.48 0.23 17.69
N ALA A 59 8.25 -0.97 18.23
CA ALA A 59 7.56 -1.14 19.52
C ALA A 59 8.35 -0.51 20.69
N PHE A 60 9.66 -0.75 20.75
CA PHE A 60 10.53 -0.19 21.78
C PHE A 60 10.58 1.35 21.72
N THR A 61 10.75 1.91 20.53
CA THR A 61 10.82 3.37 20.36
C THR A 61 9.48 4.04 20.63
N LEU A 62 8.36 3.41 20.25
CA LEU A 62 7.02 3.87 20.57
C LEU A 62 6.78 3.93 22.07
N GLY A 63 7.21 2.91 22.83
CA GLY A 63 7.07 2.89 24.29
C GLY A 63 8.02 3.81 25.03
N ASN A 64 9.03 4.36 24.38
CA ASN A 64 10.04 5.18 25.01
C ASN A 64 9.79 6.69 24.79
N ASN A 65 9.79 7.16 23.53
CA ASN A 65 9.76 8.58 23.23
C ASN A 65 9.26 8.85 21.81
N LEU A 66 8.36 9.83 21.66
CA LEU A 66 7.79 10.20 20.37
C LEU A 66 8.85 10.58 19.33
N TYR A 67 9.88 11.32 19.72
CA TYR A 67 10.91 11.76 18.78
C TYR A 67 11.72 10.59 18.23
N HIS A 68 12.16 9.69 19.09
CA HIS A 68 12.86 8.46 18.66
C HIS A 68 11.98 7.57 17.79
N TYR A 69 10.69 7.47 18.13
CA TYR A 69 9.70 6.74 17.33
C TYR A 69 9.55 7.33 15.93
N LEU A 70 9.42 8.66 15.81
CA LEU A 70 9.31 9.32 14.50
C LEU A 70 10.57 9.17 13.65
N ILE A 71 11.76 9.18 14.27
CA ILE A 71 13.01 8.91 13.56
C ILE A 71 13.06 7.46 13.09
N ALA A 72 12.75 6.50 13.97
CA ALA A 72 12.73 5.08 13.62
C ALA A 72 11.73 4.79 12.49
N LEU A 73 10.51 5.33 12.59
CA LEU A 73 9.50 5.22 11.52
C LEU A 73 9.97 5.82 10.21
N PHE A 74 10.58 7.00 10.25
CA PHE A 74 11.10 7.64 9.05
C PHE A 74 12.16 6.78 8.37
N ILE A 75 13.09 6.20 9.13
CA ILE A 75 14.14 5.33 8.61
C ILE A 75 13.51 4.07 8.00
N VAL A 76 12.64 3.39 8.74
CA VAL A 76 11.97 2.16 8.29
C VAL A 76 11.10 2.43 7.05
N HIS A 77 10.33 3.52 7.07
CA HIS A 77 9.44 3.88 5.97
C HIS A 77 10.23 4.22 4.69
N THR A 78 11.29 5.02 4.82
CA THR A 78 12.17 5.34 3.68
C THR A 78 12.82 4.08 3.12
N TYR A 79 13.31 3.20 4.00
CA TYR A 79 13.86 1.91 3.60
C TYR A 79 12.84 1.07 2.81
N VAL A 80 11.60 0.95 3.29
CA VAL A 80 10.52 0.21 2.62
C VAL A 80 10.23 0.77 1.23
N LEU A 81 10.12 2.08 1.10
CA LEU A 81 9.83 2.72 -0.20
C LEU A 81 10.97 2.56 -1.20
N VAL A 82 12.22 2.73 -0.76
CA VAL A 82 13.41 2.52 -1.62
C VAL A 82 13.50 1.06 -2.05
N TYR A 83 13.33 0.12 -1.11
CA TYR A 83 13.33 -1.30 -1.41
C TYR A 83 12.26 -1.65 -2.47
N ARG A 84 11.00 -1.21 -2.26
CA ARG A 84 9.91 -1.43 -3.24
C ARG A 84 10.23 -0.80 -4.60
N GLY A 85 10.77 0.41 -4.62
CA GLY A 85 11.18 1.07 -5.86
C GLY A 85 12.17 0.24 -6.66
N ILE A 86 13.22 -0.27 -6.00
CA ILE A 86 14.23 -1.14 -6.62
C ILE A 86 13.60 -2.46 -7.05
N ARG A 87 12.82 -3.10 -6.17
CA ARG A 87 12.16 -4.38 -6.45
C ARG A 87 11.22 -4.26 -7.65
N PHE A 88 10.35 -3.25 -7.67
CA PHE A 88 9.41 -3.02 -8.76
C PHE A 88 10.10 -2.67 -10.07
N TRP A 89 11.25 -1.99 -10.03
CA TRP A 89 12.06 -1.78 -11.21
C TRP A 89 12.62 -3.10 -11.77
N LEU A 90 13.11 -3.98 -10.91
CA LEU A 90 13.64 -5.28 -11.30
C LEU A 90 12.56 -6.22 -11.85
N GLU A 91 11.38 -6.24 -11.22
CA GLU A 91 10.25 -7.10 -11.60
C GLU A 91 9.38 -6.51 -12.73
N ARG A 92 9.71 -5.30 -13.23
CA ARG A 92 8.90 -4.57 -14.23
C ARG A 92 7.50 -4.16 -13.72
N TRP A 93 7.40 -3.86 -12.43
CA TRP A 93 6.17 -3.48 -11.72
C TRP A 93 6.11 -1.98 -11.40
N LEU A 94 6.93 -1.15 -12.03
CA LEU A 94 7.01 0.30 -11.73
C LEU A 94 5.67 1.03 -11.83
N MET A 95 4.74 0.49 -12.64
CA MET A 95 3.41 1.08 -12.77
C MET A 95 2.59 1.05 -11.48
N TYR A 96 2.90 0.17 -10.53
CA TYR A 96 2.28 0.19 -9.19
C TYR A 96 2.70 1.39 -8.34
N LEU A 97 3.86 2.02 -8.62
CA LEU A 97 4.33 3.18 -7.85
C LEU A 97 3.53 4.46 -8.11
N ILE A 98 2.70 4.48 -9.14
CA ILE A 98 1.81 5.62 -9.43
C ILE A 98 0.47 5.54 -8.72
N GLU A 99 0.24 4.53 -7.89
CA GLU A 99 -1.01 4.35 -7.16
C GLU A 99 -1.22 5.41 -6.07
N TYR A 100 -2.49 5.67 -5.76
CA TYR A 100 -2.89 6.72 -4.84
C TYR A 100 -2.26 6.61 -3.43
N CYS A 101 -2.02 5.39 -2.95
CA CYS A 101 -1.39 5.16 -1.65
C CYS A 101 0.02 5.77 -1.56
N TYR A 102 0.78 5.85 -2.66
CA TYR A 102 2.11 6.46 -2.64
C TYR A 102 2.09 7.97 -2.43
N ILE A 103 1.00 8.67 -2.78
CA ILE A 103 0.87 10.10 -2.49
C ILE A 103 0.85 10.33 -0.99
N GLY A 104 0.08 9.57 -0.22
CA GLY A 104 0.07 9.70 1.24
C GLY A 104 1.41 9.32 1.88
N ASN A 105 2.13 8.36 1.30
CA ASN A 105 3.49 8.03 1.73
C ASN A 105 4.47 9.19 1.47
N ILE A 106 4.37 9.87 0.33
CA ILE A 106 5.17 11.06 0.00
C ILE A 106 4.83 12.21 0.94
N LEU A 107 3.54 12.45 1.22
CA LEU A 107 3.10 13.46 2.18
C LEU A 107 3.64 13.18 3.59
N LEU A 108 3.67 11.91 4.01
CA LEU A 108 4.25 11.54 5.30
C LEU A 108 5.76 11.84 5.36
N ILE A 109 6.51 11.54 4.30
CA ILE A 109 7.93 11.90 4.23
C ILE A 109 8.08 13.41 4.29
N HIS A 110 7.30 14.14 3.51
CA HIS A 110 7.32 15.60 3.52
C HIS A 110 6.99 16.19 4.91
N PHE A 111 5.96 15.66 5.57
CA PHE A 111 5.63 16.03 6.95
C PHE A 111 6.81 15.81 7.88
N ASN A 112 7.40 14.61 7.87
CA ASN A 112 8.47 14.25 8.79
C ASN A 112 9.76 15.05 8.57
N LEU A 113 10.09 15.45 7.35
CA LEU A 113 11.32 16.16 7.04
C LEU A 113 11.20 17.68 7.16
N PHE A 114 10.10 18.23 6.65
CA PHE A 114 10.05 19.67 6.35
C PHE A 114 8.88 20.41 7.00
N ALA A 115 7.86 19.69 7.47
CA ALA A 115 6.59 20.33 7.78
C ALA A 115 5.95 19.87 9.10
N ARG A 116 6.76 19.47 10.10
CA ARG A 116 6.26 18.95 11.39
C ARG A 116 5.37 19.95 12.15
N ASN A 117 5.53 21.24 11.90
CA ASN A 117 4.76 22.33 12.53
C ASN A 117 3.65 22.87 11.62
N ASN A 118 3.48 22.33 10.40
CA ASN A 118 2.50 22.84 9.46
C ASN A 118 1.18 22.09 9.60
N MET A 119 0.14 22.77 10.12
CA MET A 119 -1.18 22.21 10.35
C MET A 119 -1.82 21.68 9.05
N ASN A 120 -1.69 22.38 7.92
CA ASN A 120 -2.30 21.94 6.67
C ASN A 120 -1.66 20.64 6.14
N ILE A 121 -0.34 20.51 6.22
CA ILE A 121 0.36 19.28 5.85
C ILE A 121 0.02 18.14 6.81
N PHE A 122 -0.09 18.43 8.12
CA PHE A 122 -0.54 17.45 9.10
C PHE A 122 -1.94 16.93 8.77
N LEU A 123 -2.93 17.85 8.59
CA LEU A 123 -4.31 17.48 8.31
C LEU A 123 -4.45 16.70 7.01
N SER A 124 -3.75 17.10 5.95
CA SER A 124 -3.77 16.38 4.68
C SER A 124 -3.15 14.99 4.79
N THR A 125 -1.99 14.87 5.46
CA THR A 125 -1.34 13.57 5.68
C THR A 125 -2.21 12.67 6.55
N TYR A 126 -2.77 13.23 7.65
CA TYR A 126 -3.63 12.49 8.57
C TYR A 126 -4.87 11.95 7.85
N SER A 127 -5.61 12.81 7.14
CA SER A 127 -6.87 12.45 6.49
C SER A 127 -6.68 11.37 5.42
N MET A 128 -5.57 11.42 4.69
CA MET A 128 -5.25 10.39 3.70
C MET A 128 -4.83 9.06 4.34
N THR A 129 -4.00 9.11 5.37
CA THR A 129 -3.41 7.90 5.95
C THR A 129 -4.36 7.16 6.89
N SER A 130 -5.13 7.90 7.71
CA SER A 130 -6.02 7.33 8.73
C SER A 130 -7.39 6.88 8.20
N GLY A 131 -7.59 6.93 6.90
CA GLY A 131 -8.80 6.47 6.24
C GLY A 131 -8.45 5.62 5.04
N ILE A 132 -8.32 6.25 3.87
CA ILE A 132 -8.24 5.55 2.58
C ILE A 132 -7.02 4.65 2.45
N ILE A 133 -5.83 5.10 2.88
CA ILE A 133 -4.60 4.31 2.73
C ILE A 133 -4.59 3.13 3.69
N SER A 134 -4.94 3.33 4.95
CA SER A 134 -4.96 2.24 5.92
C SER A 134 -6.03 1.18 5.61
N LEU A 135 -7.22 1.59 5.13
CA LEU A 135 -8.27 0.65 4.78
C LEU A 135 -8.01 -0.06 3.44
N ALA A 136 -7.10 0.43 2.62
CA ALA A 136 -6.63 -0.29 1.43
C ALA A 136 -6.02 -1.67 1.77
N VAL A 137 -5.52 -1.86 3.00
CA VAL A 137 -5.13 -3.18 3.52
C VAL A 137 -6.26 -4.20 3.39
N VAL A 138 -7.48 -3.79 3.71
CA VAL A 138 -8.68 -4.65 3.62
C VAL A 138 -9.10 -4.81 2.17
N ALA A 139 -9.12 -3.71 1.40
CA ALA A 139 -9.55 -3.73 0.01
C ALA A 139 -8.61 -4.52 -0.92
N CYS A 140 -7.31 -4.55 -0.60
CA CYS A 140 -6.29 -5.27 -1.38
C CYS A 140 -5.99 -6.68 -0.85
N ASP A 141 -6.78 -7.19 0.10
CA ASP A 141 -6.57 -8.51 0.73
C ASP A 141 -5.11 -8.71 1.22
N ASN A 142 -4.51 -7.64 1.74
CA ASN A 142 -3.15 -7.68 2.26
C ASN A 142 -3.08 -8.61 3.49
N HIS A 143 -1.96 -9.31 3.61
CA HIS A 143 -1.69 -10.20 4.75
C HIS A 143 -0.24 -10.01 5.25
N ALA A 144 -0.04 -10.23 6.55
CA ALA A 144 1.24 -9.99 7.21
C ALA A 144 2.20 -11.18 7.07
N ASP A 145 2.61 -11.49 5.84
CA ASP A 145 3.64 -12.52 5.64
C ASP A 145 5.03 -11.97 5.94
N ILE A 146 5.54 -12.34 7.11
CA ILE A 146 6.89 -11.94 7.54
C ILE A 146 8.01 -12.68 6.79
N THR A 147 7.67 -13.69 6.01
CA THR A 147 8.63 -14.47 5.20
C THR A 147 8.70 -13.97 3.76
N ASP A 148 7.70 -13.20 3.32
CA ASP A 148 7.64 -12.60 1.98
C ASP A 148 7.81 -11.08 2.06
N THR A 149 8.89 -10.58 1.47
CA THR A 149 9.23 -9.15 1.51
C THR A 149 8.22 -8.29 0.73
N ASP A 150 7.63 -8.80 -0.34
CA ASP A 150 6.69 -8.02 -1.15
C ASP A 150 5.38 -7.78 -0.38
N PHE A 151 4.85 -8.80 0.29
CA PHE A 151 3.68 -8.65 1.17
C PHE A 151 3.98 -7.81 2.40
N LEU A 152 5.12 -8.06 3.06
CA LEU A 152 5.52 -7.26 4.21
C LEU A 152 5.63 -5.77 3.88
N THR A 153 6.31 -5.43 2.79
CA THR A 153 6.46 -4.03 2.38
C THR A 153 5.14 -3.43 1.92
N SER A 154 4.23 -4.22 1.32
CA SER A 154 2.87 -3.80 1.02
C SER A 154 2.08 -3.45 2.29
N CYS A 155 2.15 -4.27 3.32
CA CYS A 155 1.56 -3.94 4.61
C CYS A 155 2.16 -2.65 5.20
N CYS A 156 3.48 -2.50 5.14
CA CYS A 156 4.17 -1.34 5.71
C CYS A 156 3.75 -0.02 5.07
N ILE A 157 3.59 0.07 3.75
CA ILE A 157 3.16 1.32 3.09
C ILE A 157 1.74 1.74 3.44
N HIS A 158 0.92 0.84 3.98
CA HIS A 158 -0.44 1.14 4.41
C HIS A 158 -0.55 1.34 5.93
N THR A 159 0.27 0.67 6.74
CA THR A 159 0.16 0.69 8.21
C THR A 159 1.10 1.69 8.89
N LEU A 160 2.34 1.85 8.41
CA LEU A 160 3.28 2.81 9.01
C LEU A 160 2.78 4.26 8.95
N PRO A 161 2.18 4.73 7.84
CA PRO A 161 1.64 6.08 7.79
C PRO A 161 0.55 6.34 8.83
N VAL A 162 -0.41 5.44 8.99
CA VAL A 162 -1.47 5.62 9.98
C VAL A 162 -0.94 5.54 11.41
N ALA A 163 -0.01 4.63 11.70
CA ALA A 163 0.62 4.53 13.02
C ALA A 163 1.41 5.80 13.37
N THR A 164 2.11 6.39 12.40
CA THR A 164 2.80 7.68 12.58
C THR A 164 1.83 8.80 12.92
N MET A 165 0.78 8.95 12.12
CA MET A 165 -0.21 10.01 12.32
C MET A 165 -1.01 9.81 13.61
N TRP A 166 -1.30 8.57 14.01
CA TRP A 166 -1.88 8.26 15.31
C TRP A 166 -0.97 8.71 16.46
N ALA A 167 0.32 8.40 16.42
CA ALA A 167 1.26 8.80 17.46
C ALA A 167 1.40 10.33 17.57
N VAL A 168 1.44 11.04 16.43
CA VAL A 168 1.53 12.52 16.41
C VAL A 168 0.25 13.16 16.92
N ARG A 169 -0.93 12.67 16.48
CA ARG A 169 -2.23 13.23 16.85
C ARG A 169 -2.52 13.07 18.34
N TRP A 170 -2.15 11.94 18.90
CA TRP A 170 -2.49 11.55 20.28
C TRP A 170 -1.29 11.55 21.22
N LYS A 171 -0.23 12.30 20.87
CA LYS A 171 1.01 12.37 21.66
C LYS A 171 0.79 12.71 23.15
N HIS A 172 -0.17 13.57 23.47
CA HIS A 172 -0.52 13.94 24.83
C HIS A 172 -1.19 12.82 25.67
N TYR A 173 -1.70 11.75 25.01
CA TYR A 173 -2.17 10.52 25.66
C TYR A 173 -1.08 9.47 25.79
N LEU A 174 -0.04 9.56 24.95
CA LEU A 174 0.95 8.51 24.80
C LEU A 174 2.26 8.80 25.53
N TYR A 175 2.57 10.10 25.74
CA TYR A 175 3.89 10.49 26.24
C TYR A 175 3.78 11.58 27.32
N ASP A 176 4.33 11.29 28.51
CA ASP A 176 4.32 12.23 29.63
C ASP A 176 5.19 13.45 29.38
N ASN A 177 6.25 13.30 28.59
CA ASN A 177 7.26 14.34 28.32
C ASN A 177 7.17 14.93 26.91
N TYR A 178 6.01 14.79 26.22
CA TYR A 178 5.85 15.32 24.86
C TYR A 178 6.04 16.85 24.78
N LEU A 179 5.87 17.57 25.89
CA LEU A 179 6.04 19.01 25.97
C LEU A 179 7.47 19.47 25.59
N GLU A 180 8.48 18.63 25.81
CA GLU A 180 9.85 18.92 25.38
C GLU A 180 9.96 19.11 23.86
N TYR A 181 9.03 18.49 23.11
CA TYR A 181 9.00 18.52 21.64
C TYR A 181 7.89 19.42 21.08
N LYS A 182 7.10 20.07 21.92
CA LYS A 182 5.92 20.87 21.49
C LYS A 182 6.28 21.96 20.48
N GLY A 183 7.44 22.61 20.63
CA GLY A 183 7.95 23.59 19.68
C GLY A 183 8.37 23.03 18.31
N ASN A 184 8.64 21.72 18.22
CA ASN A 184 9.17 21.04 17.05
C ASN A 184 8.12 20.18 16.33
N ILE A 185 6.97 19.94 16.96
CA ILE A 185 5.89 19.12 16.41
C ILE A 185 4.57 19.85 16.64
N ILE A 186 3.70 19.81 15.62
CA ILE A 186 2.39 20.46 15.63
C ILE A 186 1.65 20.19 16.95
N ASP A 187 1.09 21.24 17.55
CA ASP A 187 0.24 21.11 18.74
C ASP A 187 -1.17 20.68 18.34
N THR A 188 -1.54 19.49 18.77
CA THR A 188 -2.84 18.87 18.48
C THR A 188 -3.73 18.73 19.72
N GLU A 189 -3.27 19.21 20.90
CA GLU A 189 -3.98 19.00 22.18
C GLU A 189 -5.35 19.67 22.23
N ASN A 190 -5.43 20.89 21.71
CA ASN A 190 -6.64 21.72 21.80
C ASN A 190 -7.63 21.52 20.65
N ILE A 191 -7.40 20.56 19.76
CA ILE A 191 -8.32 20.29 18.65
C ILE A 191 -9.51 19.47 19.17
N LYS A 192 -10.65 20.16 19.36
CA LYS A 192 -11.92 19.54 19.76
C LYS A 192 -12.82 19.31 18.54
N PHE A 193 -13.80 18.41 18.69
CA PHE A 193 -14.82 18.22 17.66
C PHE A 193 -15.64 19.51 17.52
N GLN A 194 -15.51 20.13 16.36
CA GLN A 194 -16.28 21.29 15.94
C GLN A 194 -16.37 21.28 14.41
N ILE A 195 -17.51 21.70 13.87
CA ILE A 195 -17.65 21.87 12.41
C ILE A 195 -17.02 23.22 12.05
N ASP A 196 -15.70 23.22 11.94
CA ASP A 196 -14.86 24.35 11.66
C ASP A 196 -13.98 24.09 10.43
N GLU A 197 -13.01 24.95 10.21
CA GLU A 197 -12.04 24.82 9.13
C GLU A 197 -11.25 23.51 9.20
N THR A 198 -10.94 23.01 10.41
CA THR A 198 -10.22 21.75 10.62
C THR A 198 -11.05 20.57 10.16
N PHE A 199 -12.33 20.53 10.57
CA PHE A 199 -13.28 19.52 10.13
C PHE A 199 -13.39 19.47 8.59
N LEU A 200 -13.58 20.66 7.97
CA LEU A 200 -13.71 20.76 6.51
C LEU A 200 -12.42 20.31 5.80
N LYS A 201 -11.24 20.64 6.35
CA LYS A 201 -9.96 20.22 5.79
C LYS A 201 -9.75 18.70 5.86
N VAL A 202 -10.05 18.08 7.00
CA VAL A 202 -9.96 16.61 7.13
C VAL A 202 -10.90 15.91 6.13
N LEU A 203 -12.08 16.48 5.91
CA LEU A 203 -13.05 15.95 4.96
C LEU A 203 -12.63 16.16 3.50
N THR A 204 -12.07 17.32 3.14
CA THR A 204 -11.87 17.72 1.74
C THR A 204 -10.50 17.36 1.17
N TYR A 205 -9.44 17.34 1.97
CA TYR A 205 -8.09 17.07 1.49
C TYR A 205 -7.96 15.74 0.74
N PRO A 206 -8.55 14.60 1.17
CA PRO A 206 -8.47 13.37 0.40
C PRO A 206 -9.01 13.51 -1.01
N PHE A 207 -10.10 14.27 -1.20
CA PHE A 207 -10.69 14.51 -2.52
C PHE A 207 -9.82 15.41 -3.40
N ILE A 208 -9.22 16.45 -2.83
CA ILE A 208 -8.33 17.36 -3.57
C ILE A 208 -7.13 16.55 -4.12
N TYR A 209 -6.47 15.77 -3.26
CA TYR A 209 -5.35 14.92 -3.70
C TYR A 209 -5.80 13.83 -4.68
N TRP A 210 -7.00 13.28 -4.48
CA TRP A 210 -7.56 12.31 -5.41
C TRP A 210 -7.81 12.92 -6.80
N ILE A 211 -8.37 14.12 -6.90
CA ILE A 211 -8.58 14.79 -8.18
C ILE A 211 -7.27 15.00 -8.93
N VAL A 212 -6.24 15.54 -8.24
CA VAL A 212 -4.92 15.75 -8.84
C VAL A 212 -4.33 14.42 -9.31
N TRP A 213 -4.35 13.41 -8.46
CA TRP A 213 -3.88 12.08 -8.79
C TRP A 213 -4.66 11.46 -9.96
N ALA A 214 -5.97 11.53 -9.94
CA ALA A 214 -6.82 10.93 -10.98
C ALA A 214 -6.54 11.52 -12.37
N VAL A 215 -6.32 12.82 -12.47
CA VAL A 215 -5.94 13.48 -13.74
C VAL A 215 -4.57 12.96 -14.21
N ILE A 216 -3.57 12.95 -13.35
CA ILE A 216 -2.22 12.47 -13.67
C ILE A 216 -2.28 10.98 -14.04
N TYR A 217 -2.95 10.17 -13.24
CA TYR A 217 -3.11 8.73 -13.44
C TYR A 217 -3.80 8.43 -14.77
N PHE A 218 -4.87 9.16 -15.09
CA PHE A 218 -5.57 9.04 -16.36
C PHE A 218 -4.64 9.33 -17.56
N ILE A 219 -3.89 10.44 -17.52
CA ILE A 219 -2.96 10.81 -18.59
C ILE A 219 -1.87 9.74 -18.77
N ILE A 220 -1.29 9.26 -17.67
CA ILE A 220 -0.23 8.26 -17.70
C ILE A 220 -0.75 6.97 -18.36
N ASN A 221 -1.89 6.45 -17.90
CA ASN A 221 -2.40 5.14 -18.33
C ASN A 221 -3.09 5.17 -19.71
N THR A 222 -3.56 6.33 -20.17
CA THR A 222 -4.24 6.42 -21.48
C THR A 222 -3.33 6.94 -22.59
N LYS A 223 -2.34 7.77 -22.27
CA LYS A 223 -1.49 8.43 -23.29
C LYS A 223 -0.02 8.03 -23.15
N THR A 224 0.62 8.41 -22.05
CA THR A 224 2.09 8.39 -21.91
C THR A 224 2.64 6.97 -21.82
N LEU A 225 2.12 6.16 -20.93
CA LEU A 225 2.62 4.81 -20.62
C LEU A 225 1.59 3.70 -20.95
N ARG A 226 0.61 3.99 -21.81
CA ARG A 226 -0.46 3.04 -22.16
C ARG A 226 0.05 1.66 -22.56
N LYS A 227 1.13 1.61 -23.36
CA LYS A 227 1.74 0.35 -23.79
C LYS A 227 2.25 -0.52 -22.66
N TYR A 228 2.66 0.09 -21.54
CA TYR A 228 3.11 -0.62 -20.34
C TYR A 228 1.94 -1.00 -19.43
N ALA A 229 0.94 -0.12 -19.31
CA ALA A 229 -0.22 -0.34 -18.46
C ALA A 229 -1.04 -1.59 -18.84
N TYR A 230 -1.09 -1.94 -20.13
CA TYR A 230 -1.82 -3.11 -20.64
C TYR A 230 -0.90 -4.21 -21.19
N SER A 231 0.35 -4.22 -20.79
CA SER A 231 1.36 -5.20 -21.24
C SER A 231 1.21 -6.51 -20.47
N ASP A 232 1.55 -7.62 -21.12
CA ASP A 232 1.70 -8.91 -20.44
C ASP A 232 3.08 -9.05 -19.76
N ILE A 233 4.04 -8.19 -20.13
CA ILE A 233 5.41 -8.21 -19.59
C ILE A 233 5.51 -7.29 -18.36
N TYR A 234 4.85 -6.12 -18.40
CA TYR A 234 4.82 -5.16 -17.30
C TYR A 234 3.52 -5.32 -16.53
N GLN A 235 3.63 -5.47 -15.22
CA GLN A 235 2.44 -5.54 -14.37
C GLN A 235 2.03 -4.14 -13.92
N SER A 236 0.73 -3.93 -13.81
CA SER A 236 0.12 -2.70 -13.34
C SER A 236 -1.27 -2.99 -12.79
N THR A 237 -1.73 -2.19 -11.84
CA THR A 237 -3.08 -2.30 -11.28
C THR A 237 -4.16 -2.18 -12.36
N ILE A 238 -3.96 -1.32 -13.36
CA ILE A 238 -4.89 -1.20 -14.49
C ILE A 238 -4.89 -2.46 -15.35
N GLY A 239 -3.72 -3.08 -15.58
CA GLY A 239 -3.62 -4.34 -16.30
C GLY A 239 -4.31 -5.47 -15.57
N ASP A 240 -4.13 -5.55 -14.26
CA ASP A 240 -4.79 -6.56 -13.42
C ASP A 240 -6.31 -6.32 -13.37
N PHE A 241 -6.74 -5.08 -13.17
CA PHE A 241 -8.16 -4.71 -13.21
C PHE A 241 -8.79 -5.01 -14.58
N TYR A 242 -8.08 -4.77 -15.69
CA TYR A 242 -8.53 -5.10 -17.04
C TYR A 242 -8.71 -6.62 -17.26
N LYS A 243 -7.87 -7.44 -16.62
CA LYS A 243 -7.88 -8.92 -16.76
C LYS A 243 -8.82 -9.60 -15.75
N SER A 244 -9.13 -8.95 -14.63
CA SER A 244 -10.00 -9.48 -13.59
C SER A 244 -11.47 -9.44 -14.01
N LYS A 245 -12.23 -10.42 -13.56
CA LYS A 245 -13.71 -10.45 -13.70
C LYS A 245 -14.42 -10.06 -12.40
N ASP A 246 -13.67 -9.79 -11.34
CA ASP A 246 -14.22 -9.59 -10.00
C ASP A 246 -15.13 -8.36 -9.91
N PHE A 247 -14.94 -7.39 -10.80
CA PHE A 247 -15.71 -6.14 -10.83
C PHE A 247 -16.78 -6.08 -11.92
N GLU A 248 -17.00 -7.16 -12.68
CA GLU A 248 -18.04 -7.19 -13.73
C GLU A 248 -19.45 -6.96 -13.16
N CYS A 249 -19.72 -7.41 -11.93
CA CYS A 249 -21.00 -7.21 -11.27
C CYS A 249 -21.30 -5.72 -10.97
N LEU A 250 -20.26 -4.88 -10.75
CA LEU A 250 -20.41 -3.46 -10.44
C LEU A 250 -20.35 -2.56 -11.68
N PHE A 251 -19.52 -2.91 -12.64
CA PHE A 251 -19.18 -2.02 -13.77
C PHE A 251 -19.51 -2.62 -15.15
N GLY A 252 -20.06 -3.82 -15.20
CA GLY A 252 -20.29 -4.53 -16.46
C GLY A 252 -18.98 -4.81 -17.20
N ASP A 253 -19.03 -4.87 -18.55
CA ASP A 253 -17.81 -5.06 -19.36
C ASP A 253 -16.78 -3.94 -19.07
N HIS A 254 -15.81 -4.25 -18.22
CA HIS A 254 -14.77 -3.30 -17.76
C HIS A 254 -13.57 -3.20 -18.73
N THR A 255 -13.58 -3.94 -19.84
CA THR A 255 -12.54 -3.81 -20.87
C THR A 255 -12.65 -2.49 -21.63
N LYS A 256 -13.86 -1.89 -21.62
CA LYS A 256 -14.08 -0.54 -22.14
C LYS A 256 -13.96 0.48 -21.03
N ASN A 257 -13.23 1.57 -21.29
CA ASN A 257 -13.05 2.67 -20.35
C ASN A 257 -12.46 2.23 -18.99
N THR A 258 -11.59 1.21 -18.99
CA THR A 258 -10.99 0.59 -17.79
C THR A 258 -10.47 1.60 -16.79
N VAL A 259 -9.70 2.60 -17.25
CA VAL A 259 -9.11 3.62 -16.37
C VAL A 259 -10.20 4.45 -15.69
N ILE A 260 -11.26 4.84 -16.40
CA ILE A 260 -12.36 5.64 -15.82
C ILE A 260 -13.08 4.82 -14.75
N LYS A 261 -13.39 3.55 -15.03
CA LYS A 261 -14.07 2.67 -14.08
C LYS A 261 -13.22 2.44 -12.83
N TYR A 262 -11.91 2.25 -13.00
CA TYR A 262 -10.97 2.14 -11.90
C TYR A 262 -10.95 3.42 -11.04
N LEU A 263 -10.92 4.60 -11.66
CA LEU A 263 -10.99 5.88 -10.94
C LEU A 263 -12.34 6.06 -10.22
N MET A 264 -13.45 5.65 -10.83
CA MET A 264 -14.77 5.67 -10.19
C MET A 264 -14.83 4.74 -8.98
N MET A 265 -14.24 3.55 -9.06
CA MET A 265 -14.11 2.64 -7.91
C MET A 265 -13.35 3.32 -6.75
N HIS A 266 -12.25 3.99 -7.04
CA HIS A 266 -11.49 4.75 -6.04
C HIS A 266 -12.32 5.88 -5.43
N LEU A 267 -13.12 6.60 -6.23
CA LEU A 267 -14.00 7.66 -5.73
C LEU A 267 -15.07 7.11 -4.79
N ILE A 268 -15.71 6.01 -5.16
CA ILE A 268 -16.72 5.34 -4.30
C ILE A 268 -16.08 4.90 -2.98
N PHE A 269 -14.89 4.29 -3.06
CA PHE A 269 -14.14 3.90 -1.86
C PHE A 269 -13.77 5.11 -1.00
N LEU A 270 -13.30 6.19 -1.61
CA LEU A 270 -12.96 7.44 -0.93
C LEU A 270 -14.18 8.05 -0.21
N LEU A 271 -15.33 8.10 -0.87
CA LEU A 271 -16.59 8.60 -0.27
C LEU A 271 -17.00 7.77 0.95
N GLY A 272 -16.88 6.44 0.87
CA GLY A 272 -17.23 5.55 1.97
C GLY A 272 -16.26 5.64 3.17
N VAL A 273 -14.99 5.94 2.91
CA VAL A 273 -13.92 5.85 3.92
C VAL A 273 -13.59 7.19 4.57
N THR A 274 -13.81 8.31 3.88
CA THR A 274 -13.50 9.64 4.44
C THR A 274 -14.18 9.94 5.79
N PRO A 275 -15.43 9.51 6.07
CA PRO A 275 -16.03 9.66 7.40
C PRO A 275 -15.24 8.94 8.50
N LEU A 276 -14.56 7.82 8.20
CA LEU A 276 -13.70 7.14 9.19
C LEU A 276 -12.48 7.99 9.56
N SER A 277 -11.92 8.75 8.61
CA SER A 277 -10.82 9.69 8.91
C SER A 277 -11.25 10.75 9.93
N LEU A 278 -12.49 11.24 9.84
CA LEU A 278 -13.05 12.18 10.83
C LEU A 278 -13.20 11.53 12.20
N LEU A 279 -13.80 10.34 12.27
CA LEU A 279 -13.94 9.62 13.54
C LEU A 279 -12.59 9.34 14.19
N ASN A 280 -11.62 8.89 13.40
CA ASN A 280 -10.24 8.68 13.85
C ASN A 280 -9.60 9.98 14.36
N PHE A 281 -9.87 11.11 13.71
CA PHE A 281 -9.28 12.39 14.05
C PHE A 281 -9.77 12.95 15.37
N TYR A 282 -11.05 12.76 15.70
CA TYR A 282 -11.67 13.36 16.89
C TYR A 282 -11.78 12.41 18.08
N SER A 283 -11.50 11.11 17.94
CA SER A 283 -11.58 10.13 19.03
C SER A 283 -10.32 9.28 19.14
N PHE A 284 -9.60 9.42 20.25
CA PHE A 284 -8.45 8.59 20.59
C PHE A 284 -8.82 7.11 20.63
N TYR A 285 -9.92 6.78 21.34
CA TYR A 285 -10.35 5.38 21.48
C TYR A 285 -10.77 4.78 20.14
N PHE A 286 -11.53 5.52 19.34
CA PHE A 286 -11.94 5.05 18.02
C PHE A 286 -10.72 4.80 17.12
N ASN A 287 -9.79 5.76 17.05
CA ASN A 287 -8.58 5.62 16.23
C ASN A 287 -7.69 4.46 16.69
N THR A 288 -7.57 4.26 18.01
CA THR A 288 -6.78 3.15 18.57
C THR A 288 -7.42 1.81 18.26
N ILE A 289 -8.73 1.68 18.45
CA ILE A 289 -9.48 0.45 18.10
C ILE A 289 -9.38 0.18 16.59
N TYR A 290 -9.51 1.22 15.77
CA TYR A 290 -9.37 1.11 14.32
C TYR A 290 -7.97 0.60 13.92
N LEU A 291 -6.91 1.13 14.52
CA LEU A 291 -5.54 0.67 14.26
C LEU A 291 -5.35 -0.80 14.66
N ILE A 292 -5.86 -1.18 15.84
CA ILE A 292 -5.85 -2.58 16.30
C ILE A 292 -6.61 -3.47 15.33
N PHE A 293 -7.78 -3.03 14.84
CA PHE A 293 -8.57 -3.78 13.85
C PHE A 293 -7.77 -4.04 12.57
N ILE A 294 -7.09 -3.03 12.03
CA ILE A 294 -6.24 -3.18 10.84
C ILE A 294 -5.14 -4.22 11.06
N LEU A 295 -4.47 -4.18 12.21
CA LEU A 295 -3.40 -5.14 12.54
C LEU A 295 -3.95 -6.56 12.73
N LEU A 296 -5.09 -6.71 13.39
CA LEU A 296 -5.74 -8.02 13.56
C LEU A 296 -6.22 -8.58 12.21
N PHE A 297 -6.73 -7.72 11.33
CA PHE A 297 -7.15 -8.13 9.99
C PHE A 297 -5.97 -8.69 9.18
N LEU A 298 -4.81 -8.03 9.22
CA LEU A 298 -3.59 -8.52 8.57
C LEU A 298 -3.17 -9.91 9.09
N GLY A 299 -3.21 -10.11 10.40
CA GLY A 299 -2.91 -11.40 11.02
C GLY A 299 -3.92 -12.48 10.66
N TYR A 300 -5.20 -12.13 10.61
CA TYR A 300 -6.27 -13.04 10.20
C TYR A 300 -6.09 -13.50 8.75
N ASN A 301 -5.86 -12.56 7.82
CA ASN A 301 -5.61 -12.89 6.42
C ASN A 301 -4.39 -13.79 6.26
N GLN A 302 -3.31 -13.52 7.00
CA GLN A 302 -2.13 -14.40 7.00
C GLN A 302 -2.48 -15.83 7.42
N SER A 303 -3.30 -15.98 8.45
CA SER A 303 -3.72 -17.31 8.93
C SER A 303 -4.52 -18.08 7.86
N ILE A 304 -5.40 -17.38 7.12
CA ILE A 304 -6.16 -17.99 6.01
C ILE A 304 -5.21 -18.43 4.89
N LYS A 305 -4.31 -17.57 4.44
CA LYS A 305 -3.36 -17.86 3.35
C LYS A 305 -2.45 -19.03 3.71
N SER A 306 -1.89 -19.05 4.92
CA SER A 306 -1.07 -20.15 5.41
C SER A 306 -1.83 -21.49 5.40
N LYS A 307 -3.11 -21.48 5.82
CA LYS A 307 -3.96 -22.69 5.77
C LYS A 307 -4.23 -23.16 4.35
N GLU A 308 -4.47 -22.24 3.42
CA GLU A 308 -4.64 -22.57 2.00
C GLU A 308 -3.40 -23.21 1.40
N GLU A 309 -2.21 -22.71 1.72
CA GLU A 309 -0.93 -23.25 1.25
C GLU A 309 -0.66 -24.63 1.80
N ILE A 310 -0.87 -24.84 3.10
CA ILE A 310 -0.76 -26.18 3.71
C ILE A 310 -1.70 -27.16 3.03
N ASN A 311 -2.97 -26.78 2.79
CA ASN A 311 -3.93 -27.62 2.11
C ASN A 311 -3.51 -27.96 0.68
N LYS A 312 -2.87 -27.03 -0.05
CA LYS A 312 -2.32 -27.29 -1.39
C LYS A 312 -1.17 -28.31 -1.34
N ILE A 313 -0.31 -28.21 -0.33
CA ILE A 313 0.82 -29.14 -0.13
C ILE A 313 0.28 -30.54 0.19
N VAL A 314 -0.65 -30.67 1.13
CA VAL A 314 -1.28 -31.94 1.51
C VAL A 314 -1.93 -32.61 0.29
N LYS A 315 -2.75 -31.86 -0.48
CA LYS A 315 -3.39 -32.39 -1.69
C LYS A 315 -2.39 -32.83 -2.76
N LYS A 316 -1.21 -32.19 -2.84
CA LYS A 316 -0.13 -32.64 -3.74
C LYS A 316 0.48 -33.94 -3.24
N ALA A 317 0.79 -34.06 -1.93
CA ALA A 317 1.32 -35.27 -1.33
C ALA A 317 0.39 -36.47 -1.54
N GLU A 318 -0.91 -36.33 -1.25
CA GLU A 318 -1.92 -37.35 -1.48
C GLU A 318 -2.03 -37.84 -2.95
N LYS A 319 -1.69 -36.95 -3.91
CA LYS A 319 -1.65 -37.35 -5.35
C LYS A 319 -0.40 -38.14 -5.71
N PHE A 320 0.71 -37.93 -4.98
CA PHE A 320 1.91 -38.74 -5.16
C PHE A 320 1.70 -40.15 -4.60
N ASP A 321 1.17 -40.29 -3.38
CA ASP A 321 0.88 -41.58 -2.73
C ASP A 321 -0.12 -42.48 -3.52
N LYS A 322 -0.98 -41.89 -4.36
CA LYS A 322 -1.93 -42.64 -5.19
C LYS A 322 -1.39 -43.11 -6.54
N LYS A 323 -0.16 -42.71 -6.88
CA LYS A 323 0.47 -43.09 -8.16
C LYS A 323 1.45 -44.25 -8.03
N ASP A 324 1.83 -44.61 -6.82
CA ASP A 324 2.60 -45.79 -6.44
C ASP A 324 1.64 -46.92 -6.04
#